data_6dca929bd5e0f8d468a161994bcc7999
#
_entry.id   6dca929bd5e0f8d468a161994bcc7999
#
_cell.length_a   1.000
_cell.length_b   1.000
_cell.length_c   1.000
_cell.angle_alpha   90.00
_cell.angle_beta   90.00
_cell.angle_gamma   90.00
#
_symmetry.space_group_name_H-M   'P 1'
#
loop_
_entity.id
_entity.type
_entity.pdbx_description
1 polymer ?
#
loop_
_entity_poly.entity_id
_entity_poly.type
_entity_poly.pdbx_seq_one_letter_code
_entity_poly.pdbx_strand_id
1 'polypeptide(L)'
;MGAVVQEPTGREAVIQRLRDVGLRVTGPRLEVLQVLAAGGHMDVESITAAARERLGTLTSQAVYEMLRHFLETGLATKFDRPALPAVFEIAGPPHQHALCVRCGRVENVAAEVPEPADPALRSWRMGGGAEIIFRGLCPDCLRAEEA
;
A
#
# COMPACT_ATOMS: atom_id res chain seq x y z
N MET A 1 19.28 7.26 9.33
CA MET A 1 18.51 6.16 8.72
C MET A 1 17.30 5.89 9.60
N GLY A 2 16.16 6.40 9.21
CA GLY A 2 14.91 6.13 9.91
C GLY A 2 14.43 4.73 9.56
N ALA A 3 14.46 3.80 10.50
CA ALA A 3 13.75 2.55 10.37
C ALA A 3 12.25 2.89 10.24
N VAL A 4 11.64 2.50 9.13
CA VAL A 4 10.18 2.47 9.04
C VAL A 4 9.73 1.53 10.14
N VAL A 5 9.10 2.05 11.17
CA VAL A 5 8.56 1.23 12.26
C VAL A 5 7.48 0.36 11.63
N GLN A 6 7.80 -0.92 11.43
CA GLN A 6 6.81 -1.89 11.03
C GLN A 6 5.83 -2.05 12.19
N GLU A 7 4.57 -1.69 11.94
CA GLU A 7 3.51 -1.97 12.90
C GLU A 7 3.36 -3.49 13.11
N PRO A 8 2.89 -3.91 14.29
CA PRO A 8 2.76 -5.33 14.59
C PRO A 8 1.92 -6.05 13.54
N THR A 9 2.52 -7.05 12.90
CA THR A 9 1.97 -7.83 11.80
C THR A 9 1.33 -9.14 12.24
N GLY A 10 1.30 -9.41 13.55
CA GLY A 10 0.71 -10.62 14.10
C GLY A 10 -0.80 -10.70 13.83
N ARG A 11 -1.33 -11.93 13.72
CA ARG A 11 -2.76 -12.19 13.48
C ARG A 11 -3.68 -11.40 14.42
N GLU A 12 -3.35 -11.33 15.71
CA GLU A 12 -4.15 -10.60 16.71
C GLU A 12 -4.16 -9.09 16.44
N ALA A 13 -3.02 -8.52 16.05
CA ALA A 13 -2.94 -7.11 15.69
C ALA A 13 -3.79 -6.77 14.47
N VAL A 14 -3.81 -7.65 13.47
CA VAL A 14 -4.65 -7.49 12.26
C VAL A 14 -6.14 -7.60 12.60
N ILE A 15 -6.52 -8.52 13.48
CA ILE A 15 -7.90 -8.63 14.00
C ILE A 15 -8.31 -7.33 14.70
N GLN A 16 -7.44 -6.79 15.55
CA GLN A 16 -7.72 -5.56 16.26
C GLN A 16 -7.88 -4.36 15.31
N ARG A 17 -7.05 -4.26 14.27
CA ARG A 17 -7.19 -3.20 13.26
C ARG A 17 -8.55 -3.24 12.55
N LEU A 18 -9.06 -4.43 12.20
CA LEU A 18 -10.40 -4.57 11.62
C LEU A 18 -11.49 -4.07 12.59
N ARG A 19 -11.39 -4.43 13.88
CA ARG A 19 -12.34 -4.02 14.91
C ARG A 19 -12.32 -2.51 15.15
N ASP A 20 -11.14 -1.92 15.18
CA ASP A 20 -10.95 -0.49 15.46
C ASP A 20 -11.64 0.42 14.42
N VAL A 21 -11.78 -0.06 13.19
CA VAL A 21 -12.50 0.66 12.12
C VAL A 21 -13.93 0.17 11.93
N GLY A 22 -14.45 -0.67 12.82
CA GLY A 22 -15.82 -1.15 12.79
C GLY A 22 -16.12 -2.21 11.73
N LEU A 23 -15.09 -2.82 11.14
CA LEU A 23 -15.28 -3.89 10.17
C LEU A 23 -15.41 -5.26 10.87
N ARG A 24 -16.43 -6.02 10.45
CA ARG A 24 -16.61 -7.38 10.92
C ARG A 24 -15.40 -8.24 10.56
N VAL A 25 -14.86 -8.95 11.52
CA VAL A 25 -13.79 -9.93 11.31
C VAL A 25 -14.38 -11.18 10.65
N THR A 26 -13.94 -11.44 9.43
CA THR A 26 -14.28 -12.67 8.69
C THR A 26 -12.98 -13.29 8.20
N GLY A 27 -13.01 -14.60 7.93
CA GLY A 27 -11.84 -15.32 7.41
C GLY A 27 -11.22 -14.61 6.19
N PRO A 28 -12.00 -14.33 5.12
CA PRO A 28 -11.48 -13.63 3.95
C PRO A 28 -10.87 -12.24 4.24
N ARG A 29 -11.54 -11.40 5.01
CA ARG A 29 -11.00 -10.07 5.38
C ARG A 29 -9.71 -10.17 6.15
N LEU A 30 -9.65 -11.10 7.10
CA LEU A 30 -8.46 -11.32 7.89
C LEU A 30 -7.28 -11.75 7.04
N GLU A 31 -7.48 -12.73 6.14
CA GLU A 31 -6.41 -13.22 5.27
C GLU A 31 -5.92 -12.15 4.28
N VAL A 32 -6.81 -11.39 3.65
CA VAL A 32 -6.43 -10.31 2.75
C VAL A 32 -5.64 -9.23 3.50
N LEU A 33 -6.07 -8.83 4.69
CA LEU A 33 -5.36 -7.84 5.46
C LEU A 33 -4.01 -8.37 6.00
N GLN A 34 -3.92 -9.66 6.34
CA GLN A 34 -2.65 -10.31 6.71
C GLN A 34 -1.66 -10.36 5.53
N VAL A 35 -2.14 -10.63 4.32
CA VAL A 35 -1.30 -10.58 3.11
C VAL A 35 -0.70 -9.19 2.92
N LEU A 36 -1.52 -8.14 3.06
CA LEU A 36 -1.02 -6.76 2.99
C LEU A 36 -0.04 -6.44 4.12
N ALA A 37 -0.32 -6.89 5.34
CA ALA A 37 0.55 -6.64 6.50
C ALA A 37 1.93 -7.31 6.38
N ALA A 38 1.99 -8.44 5.67
CA ALA A 38 3.23 -9.21 5.52
C ALA A 38 4.14 -8.69 4.39
N GLY A 39 3.62 -7.90 3.45
CA GLY A 39 4.42 -7.76 2.28
C GLY A 39 4.33 -6.59 1.33
N GLY A 40 4.67 -5.38 1.68
CA GLY A 40 4.93 -4.32 0.71
C GLY A 40 3.74 -3.95 -0.19
N HIS A 41 4.03 -3.61 -1.45
CA HIS A 41 3.02 -3.20 -2.43
C HIS A 41 2.60 -4.37 -3.32
N MET A 42 1.33 -4.69 -3.35
CA MET A 42 0.79 -5.81 -4.13
C MET A 42 -0.44 -5.39 -4.93
N ASP A 43 -0.55 -5.89 -6.16
CA ASP A 43 -1.77 -5.74 -6.96
C ASP A 43 -2.86 -6.75 -6.52
N VAL A 44 -4.09 -6.55 -7.02
CA VAL A 44 -5.24 -7.39 -6.66
C VAL A 44 -5.01 -8.87 -6.98
N GLU A 45 -4.41 -9.18 -8.12
CA GLU A 45 -4.17 -10.58 -8.54
C GLU A 45 -3.15 -11.26 -7.63
N SER A 46 -2.08 -10.57 -7.25
CA SER A 46 -1.07 -11.09 -6.32
C SER A 46 -1.65 -11.29 -4.92
N ILE A 47 -2.46 -10.35 -4.43
CA ILE A 47 -3.16 -10.46 -3.14
C ILE A 47 -4.11 -11.66 -3.17
N THR A 48 -4.88 -11.80 -4.24
CA THR A 48 -5.84 -12.89 -4.41
C THR A 48 -5.14 -14.25 -4.40
N ALA A 49 -4.05 -14.38 -5.15
CA ALA A 49 -3.26 -15.62 -5.19
C ALA A 49 -2.71 -15.99 -3.81
N ALA A 50 -2.12 -15.03 -3.10
CA ALA A 50 -1.57 -15.26 -1.76
C ALA A 50 -2.65 -15.65 -0.73
N ALA A 51 -3.81 -14.99 -0.76
CA ALA A 51 -4.90 -15.31 0.16
C ALA A 51 -5.57 -16.66 -0.15
N ARG A 52 -5.63 -17.06 -1.42
CA ARG A 52 -6.14 -18.38 -1.83
C ARG A 52 -5.36 -19.54 -1.26
N GLU A 53 -4.07 -19.40 -1.04
CA GLU A 53 -3.25 -20.46 -0.46
C GLU A 53 -3.80 -20.96 0.88
N ARG A 54 -4.46 -20.08 1.65
CA ARG A 54 -5.05 -20.43 2.95
C ARG A 54 -6.56 -20.63 2.92
N LEU A 55 -7.25 -19.93 2.03
CA LEU A 55 -8.72 -19.95 1.97
C LEU A 55 -9.27 -20.96 0.96
N GLY A 56 -8.46 -21.44 0.03
CA GLY A 56 -8.86 -22.33 -1.05
C GLY A 56 -9.60 -21.60 -2.17
N THR A 57 -10.73 -21.00 -1.89
CA THR A 57 -11.53 -20.26 -2.88
C THR A 57 -11.67 -18.80 -2.51
N LEU A 58 -11.25 -17.94 -3.43
CA LEU A 58 -11.41 -16.50 -3.31
C LEU A 58 -11.35 -15.90 -4.71
N THR A 59 -12.27 -15.00 -5.05
CA THR A 59 -12.29 -14.34 -6.33
C THR A 59 -11.60 -12.97 -6.27
N SER A 60 -10.99 -12.54 -7.36
CA SER A 60 -10.43 -11.20 -7.47
C SER A 60 -11.47 -10.11 -7.23
N GLN A 61 -12.73 -10.34 -7.63
CA GLN A 61 -13.84 -9.43 -7.37
C GLN A 61 -14.11 -9.27 -5.86
N ALA A 62 -14.09 -10.37 -5.10
CA ALA A 62 -14.27 -10.31 -3.65
C ALA A 62 -13.11 -9.58 -2.97
N VAL A 63 -11.88 -9.80 -3.42
CA VAL A 63 -10.70 -9.07 -2.95
C VAL A 63 -10.81 -7.59 -3.24
N TYR A 64 -11.23 -7.22 -4.44
CA TYR A 64 -11.43 -5.83 -4.84
C TYR A 64 -12.45 -5.11 -3.92
N GLU A 65 -13.58 -5.76 -3.61
CA GLU A 65 -14.59 -5.22 -2.68
C GLU A 65 -14.02 -5.05 -1.25
N MET A 66 -13.24 -6.01 -0.77
CA MET A 66 -12.59 -5.89 0.53
C MET A 66 -11.58 -4.74 0.56
N LEU A 67 -10.74 -4.61 -0.47
CA LEU A 67 -9.78 -3.52 -0.60
C LEU A 67 -10.48 -2.15 -0.65
N ARG A 68 -11.62 -2.05 -1.34
CA ARG A 68 -12.42 -0.82 -1.34
C ARG A 68 -12.82 -0.41 0.08
N HIS A 69 -13.32 -1.34 0.88
CA HIS A 69 -13.64 -1.07 2.28
C HIS A 69 -12.39 -0.72 3.12
N PHE A 70 -11.26 -1.35 2.85
CA PHE A 70 -10.01 -1.04 3.56
C PHE A 70 -9.50 0.37 3.22
N LEU A 71 -9.66 0.81 1.97
CA LEU A 71 -9.33 2.18 1.57
C LEU A 71 -10.27 3.19 2.24
N GLU A 72 -11.57 2.93 2.22
CA GLU A 72 -12.60 3.80 2.83
C GLU A 72 -12.40 3.98 4.34
N THR A 73 -11.92 2.95 5.02
CA THR A 73 -11.68 2.93 6.47
C THR A 73 -10.26 3.31 6.88
N GLY A 74 -9.37 3.55 5.93
CA GLY A 74 -7.98 3.90 6.21
C GLY A 74 -7.09 2.72 6.65
N LEU A 75 -7.52 1.47 6.43
CA LEU A 75 -6.69 0.28 6.72
C LEU A 75 -5.63 0.01 5.66
N ALA A 76 -5.88 0.43 4.43
CA ALA A 76 -4.98 0.28 3.31
C ALA A 76 -4.84 1.59 2.54
N THR A 77 -3.76 1.70 1.81
CA THR A 77 -3.53 2.77 0.84
C THR A 77 -3.31 2.17 -0.55
N LYS A 78 -3.60 2.97 -1.57
CA LYS A 78 -3.50 2.59 -2.97
C LYS A 78 -2.45 3.47 -3.65
N PHE A 79 -1.61 2.87 -4.47
CA PHE A 79 -0.66 3.56 -5.32
C PHE A 79 -0.92 3.23 -6.78
N ASP A 80 -1.24 4.26 -7.58
CA ASP A 80 -1.47 4.11 -9.02
C ASP A 80 -0.15 4.12 -9.78
N ARG A 81 0.02 3.16 -10.68
CA ARG A 81 1.22 3.03 -11.52
C ARG A 81 0.87 3.29 -12.99
N PRO A 82 1.66 4.09 -13.72
CA PRO A 82 1.42 4.29 -15.15
C PRO A 82 1.44 2.97 -15.92
N ALA A 83 0.40 2.70 -16.71
CA ALA A 83 0.24 1.51 -17.57
C ALA A 83 0.33 0.15 -16.86
N LEU A 84 0.24 0.11 -15.55
CA LEU A 84 0.25 -1.11 -14.73
C LEU A 84 -0.93 -1.10 -13.75
N PRO A 85 -1.38 -2.29 -13.27
CA PRO A 85 -2.36 -2.35 -12.21
C PRO A 85 -1.91 -1.58 -10.97
N ALA A 86 -2.85 -0.92 -10.29
CA ALA A 86 -2.59 -0.28 -9.01
C ALA A 86 -2.10 -1.31 -7.99
N VAL A 87 -1.25 -0.87 -7.08
CA VAL A 87 -0.81 -1.67 -5.93
C VAL A 87 -1.38 -1.13 -4.64
N PHE A 88 -1.50 -2.00 -3.67
CA PHE A 88 -2.04 -1.72 -2.34
C PHE A 88 -1.02 -2.08 -1.28
N GLU A 89 -1.03 -1.34 -0.21
CA GLU A 89 -0.26 -1.63 1.00
C GLU A 89 -1.11 -1.41 2.24
N ILE A 90 -0.71 -2.00 3.35
CA ILE A 90 -1.32 -1.70 4.64
C ILE A 90 -0.99 -0.25 5.03
N ALA A 91 -1.99 0.47 5.52
CA ALA A 91 -1.76 1.83 6.01
C ALA A 91 -0.84 1.81 7.24
N GLY A 92 0.11 2.71 7.26
CA GLY A 92 1.09 2.87 8.32
C GLY A 92 1.52 4.33 8.50
N PRO A 93 2.63 4.59 9.21
CA PRO A 93 3.16 5.94 9.37
C PRO A 93 3.39 6.62 8.03
N PRO A 94 3.31 7.97 7.97
CA PRO A 94 3.55 8.71 6.74
C PRO A 94 4.90 8.38 6.10
N HIS A 95 4.89 8.11 4.81
CA HIS A 95 6.08 7.82 4.02
C HIS A 95 5.87 8.26 2.57
N GLN A 96 6.93 8.24 1.80
CA GLN A 96 6.92 8.55 0.37
C GLN A 96 7.24 7.28 -0.44
N HIS A 97 7.22 7.37 -1.76
CA HIS A 97 7.39 6.20 -2.61
C HIS A 97 8.51 6.39 -3.64
N ALA A 98 9.22 5.31 -3.93
CA ALA A 98 10.07 5.18 -5.10
C ALA A 98 9.40 4.25 -6.11
N LEU A 99 9.34 4.67 -7.37
CA LEU A 99 8.75 3.92 -8.48
C LEU A 99 9.80 3.60 -9.52
N CYS A 100 10.00 2.31 -9.78
CA CYS A 100 10.82 1.87 -10.90
C CYS A 100 10.07 2.08 -12.21
N VAL A 101 10.61 2.93 -13.09
CA VAL A 101 9.97 3.26 -14.37
C VAL A 101 10.03 2.11 -15.38
N ARG A 102 10.85 1.08 -15.13
CA ARG A 102 10.96 -0.10 -16.00
C ARG A 102 10.02 -1.23 -15.58
N CYS A 103 10.11 -1.71 -14.35
CA CYS A 103 9.33 -2.87 -13.90
C CYS A 103 8.10 -2.51 -13.06
N GLY A 104 7.92 -1.25 -12.69
CA GLY A 104 6.80 -0.80 -11.87
C GLY A 104 6.89 -1.16 -10.39
N ARG A 105 8.03 -1.66 -9.92
CA ARG A 105 8.26 -1.89 -8.48
C ARG A 105 8.11 -0.60 -7.70
N VAL A 106 7.39 -0.67 -6.59
CA VAL A 106 7.18 0.44 -5.65
C VAL A 106 7.80 0.09 -4.32
N GLU A 107 8.53 1.01 -3.74
CA GLU A 107 9.11 0.88 -2.39
C GLU A 107 8.81 2.10 -1.55
N ASN A 108 8.70 1.89 -0.24
CA ASN A 108 8.52 2.97 0.72
C ASN A 108 9.84 3.68 0.98
N VAL A 109 9.78 5.00 1.00
CA VAL A 109 10.93 5.86 1.24
C VAL A 109 10.61 6.80 2.40
N ALA A 110 11.49 6.84 3.40
CA ALA A 110 11.41 7.84 4.46
C ALA A 110 11.90 9.19 3.91
N ALA A 111 10.99 10.10 3.68
CA ALA A 111 11.28 11.46 3.25
C ALA A 111 10.25 12.43 3.81
N GLU A 112 10.68 13.61 4.17
CA GLU A 112 9.80 14.68 4.60
C GLU A 112 9.27 15.44 3.38
N VAL A 113 7.98 15.75 3.40
CA VAL A 113 7.36 16.62 2.39
C VAL A 113 7.46 18.05 2.92
N PRO A 114 8.16 18.95 2.21
CA PRO A 114 8.25 20.35 2.62
C PRO A 114 6.87 21.03 2.54
N GLU A 115 6.61 21.95 3.45
CA GLU A 115 5.43 22.79 3.35
C GLU A 115 5.49 23.67 2.09
N PRO A 116 4.39 23.76 1.33
CA PRO A 116 4.38 24.58 0.14
C PRO A 116 4.43 26.06 0.52
N ALA A 117 5.41 26.77 0.00
CA ALA A 117 5.59 28.20 0.23
C ALA A 117 4.83 29.08 -0.78
N ASP A 118 4.24 28.49 -1.82
CA ASP A 118 3.57 29.24 -2.89
C ASP A 118 2.29 29.92 -2.37
N PRO A 119 2.19 31.28 -2.51
CA PRO A 119 1.01 32.03 -2.11
C PRO A 119 -0.30 31.58 -2.78
N ALA A 120 -0.23 30.96 -3.96
CA ALA A 120 -1.39 30.46 -4.68
C ALA A 120 -2.18 29.41 -3.86
N LEU A 121 -1.51 28.69 -2.97
CA LEU A 121 -2.14 27.68 -2.13
C LEU A 121 -2.89 28.23 -0.91
N ARG A 122 -2.73 29.51 -0.59
CA ARG A 122 -3.40 30.13 0.57
C ARG A 122 -4.93 30.13 0.47
N SER A 123 -5.46 30.12 -0.75
CA SER A 123 -6.91 30.04 -1.00
C SER A 123 -7.45 28.62 -1.12
N TRP A 124 -6.59 27.61 -1.08
CA TRP A 124 -6.96 26.21 -1.18
C TRP A 124 -7.25 25.62 0.20
N ARG A 125 -8.29 24.80 0.27
CA ARG A 125 -8.51 23.94 1.44
C ARG A 125 -7.75 22.63 1.21
N MET A 126 -6.53 22.54 1.74
CA MET A 126 -5.71 21.35 1.64
C MET A 126 -6.23 20.29 2.62
N GLY A 127 -6.58 19.10 2.13
CA GLY A 127 -7.13 18.02 2.97
C GLY A 127 -6.52 16.64 2.72
N GLY A 128 -5.82 16.47 1.60
CA GLY A 128 -5.22 15.18 1.19
C GLY A 128 -3.72 15.05 1.46
N GLY A 129 -3.10 16.06 2.06
CA GLY A 129 -1.64 16.10 2.21
C GLY A 129 -0.91 16.32 0.88
N ALA A 130 0.37 15.98 0.86
CA ALA A 130 1.21 16.00 -0.32
C ALA A 130 2.02 14.70 -0.39
N GLU A 131 2.37 14.29 -1.60
CA GLU A 131 3.12 13.06 -1.86
C GLU A 131 4.31 13.36 -2.76
N ILE A 132 5.46 12.72 -2.47
CA ILE A 132 6.65 12.75 -3.33
C ILE A 132 6.85 11.35 -3.90
N ILE A 133 7.02 11.29 -5.22
CA ILE A 133 7.33 10.05 -5.92
C ILE A 133 8.70 10.19 -6.57
N PHE A 134 9.66 9.40 -6.11
CA PHE A 134 10.98 9.29 -6.71
C PHE A 134 10.94 8.28 -7.86
N ARG A 135 11.21 8.72 -9.07
CA ARG A 135 11.18 7.87 -10.28
C ARG A 135 12.59 7.54 -10.73
N GLY A 136 12.85 6.25 -10.96
CA GLY A 136 14.17 5.79 -11.39
C GLY A 136 14.17 4.32 -11.74
N LEU A 137 15.33 3.68 -11.72
CA LEU A 137 15.48 2.23 -11.90
C LEU A 137 15.75 1.57 -10.55
N CYS A 138 15.03 0.49 -10.25
CA CYS A 138 15.33 -0.31 -9.07
C CYS A 138 16.67 -1.04 -9.25
N PRO A 139 17.29 -1.50 -8.14
CA PRO A 139 18.60 -2.19 -8.24
C PRO A 139 18.64 -3.37 -9.21
N ASP A 140 17.55 -4.13 -9.31
CA ASP A 140 17.47 -5.28 -10.23
C ASP A 140 17.45 -4.83 -11.69
N CYS A 141 16.67 -3.80 -12.01
CA CYS A 141 16.62 -3.26 -13.37
C CYS A 141 17.93 -2.56 -13.75
N LEU A 142 18.59 -1.90 -12.81
CA LEU A 142 19.87 -1.25 -13.03
C LEU A 142 20.95 -2.29 -13.34
N ARG A 143 21.04 -3.38 -12.56
CA ARG A 143 21.97 -4.49 -12.85
C ARG A 143 21.71 -5.14 -14.21
N ALA A 144 20.45 -5.24 -14.62
CA ALA A 144 20.08 -5.79 -15.92
C ALA A 144 20.49 -4.88 -17.10
N GLU A 145 20.70 -3.57 -16.89
CA GLU A 145 21.25 -2.66 -17.89
C GLU A 145 22.76 -2.80 -18.07
N GLU A 146 23.45 -3.11 -16.97
CA GLU A 146 24.92 -3.24 -16.95
C GLU A 146 25.42 -4.60 -17.46
N ALA A 147 24.52 -5.56 -17.59
CA ALA A 147 24.83 -6.90 -18.08
C ALA A 147 24.74 -7.00 -19.60
#